data_eeddddb533c6e62ca30d25c39c9747c7
#
_entry.id   eeddddb533c6e62ca30d25c39c9747c7
#
_cell.length_a   1.000
_cell.length_b   1.000
_cell.length_c   1.000
_cell.angle_alpha   90.00
_cell.angle_beta   90.00
_cell.angle_gamma   90.00
#
_symmetry.space_group_name_H-M   'P 1'
#
loop_
_entity.id
_entity.type
_entity.pdbx_description
1 polymer ?
#
loop_
_entity_poly.entity_id
_entity_poly.type
_entity_poly.pdbx_seq_one_letter_code
_entity_poly.pdbx_strand_id
1 'polypeptide(L)'
;DYEERLIRVFGKGSKERVIPISKIALEAVHQYHHGARVHFLQKRKQSNATNALFLSQRGTRLSRQGLYDIVHKAAKRVGLEKKVWPHVFRHSFATHLLQHGADMRIVQELLGHSSLSTTQRYTAVDTTRLKQLYDRSHPRAQRSKKSK
;
A
#
# COMPACT_ATOMS: atom_id res chain seq x y z
N ASP A 1 -5.65 2.01 10.37
CA ASP A 1 -6.14 3.23 11.02
C ASP A 1 -6.59 4.22 9.94
N TYR A 2 -7.90 4.48 9.90
CA TYR A 2 -8.49 5.35 8.87
C TYR A 2 -8.28 6.84 9.16
N GLU A 3 -8.33 7.24 10.41
CA GLU A 3 -8.19 8.63 10.83
C GLU A 3 -6.74 9.09 10.65
N GLU A 4 -5.80 8.28 11.09
CA GLU A 4 -4.38 8.54 10.96
C GLU A 4 -3.83 8.27 9.56
N ARG A 5 -4.58 7.65 8.67
CA ARG A 5 -4.13 7.23 7.33
C ARG A 5 -2.85 6.40 7.37
N LEU A 6 -2.81 5.44 8.29
CA LEU A 6 -1.69 4.56 8.50
C LEU A 6 -2.09 3.09 8.30
N ILE A 7 -1.20 2.34 7.66
CA ILE A 7 -1.31 0.90 7.52
C ILE A 7 -0.20 0.25 8.33
N ARG A 8 -0.58 -0.72 9.13
CA ARG A 8 0.33 -1.57 9.87
C ARG A 8 0.56 -2.85 9.06
N VAL A 9 1.80 -3.12 8.69
CA VAL A 9 2.16 -4.28 7.89
C VAL A 9 3.24 -5.11 8.59
N PHE A 10 3.13 -6.43 8.48
CA PHE A 10 4.12 -7.37 9.00
C PHE A 10 5.00 -7.86 7.85
N GLY A 11 6.31 -7.65 7.99
CA GLY A 11 7.31 -8.08 7.03
C GLY A 11 7.97 -9.42 7.40
N LYS A 12 9.06 -9.77 6.72
CA LYS A 12 9.88 -10.93 7.03
C LYS A 12 10.39 -10.85 8.48
N GLY A 13 10.28 -11.96 9.23
CA GLY A 13 10.67 -12.02 10.65
C GLY A 13 9.68 -11.32 11.58
N SER A 14 8.39 -11.24 11.20
CA SER A 14 7.32 -10.61 11.99
C SER A 14 7.60 -9.15 12.38
N LYS A 15 8.50 -8.48 11.69
CA LYS A 15 8.79 -7.07 11.92
C LYS A 15 7.61 -6.21 11.48
N GLU A 16 7.03 -5.51 12.42
CA GLU A 16 5.93 -4.56 12.17
C GLU A 16 6.47 -3.27 11.57
N ARG A 17 5.70 -2.70 10.64
CA ARG A 17 5.98 -1.39 10.03
C ARG A 17 4.70 -0.61 9.89
N VAL A 18 4.81 0.68 10.11
CA VAL A 18 3.73 1.63 9.88
C VAL A 18 4.02 2.40 8.60
N ILE A 19 3.08 2.37 7.66
CA ILE A 19 3.22 2.99 6.33
C ILE A 19 2.08 3.97 6.12
N PRO A 20 2.36 5.23 5.74
CA PRO A 20 1.32 6.18 5.39
C PRO A 20 0.60 5.78 4.09
N ILE A 21 -0.70 6.05 4.04
CA ILE A 21 -1.53 5.82 2.87
C ILE A 21 -2.14 7.13 2.36
N SER A 22 -2.20 7.31 1.04
CA SER A 22 -2.87 8.49 0.47
C SER A 22 -4.38 8.43 0.69
N LYS A 23 -5.02 9.59 0.78
CA LYS A 23 -6.48 9.69 0.90
C LYS A 23 -7.20 8.93 -0.22
N ILE A 24 -6.76 9.08 -1.45
CA ILE A 24 -7.32 8.38 -2.63
C ILE A 24 -7.23 6.86 -2.47
N ALA A 25 -6.10 6.34 -2.01
CA ALA A 25 -5.93 4.90 -1.81
C ALA A 25 -6.79 4.40 -0.65
N LEU A 26 -6.91 5.19 0.42
CA LEU A 26 -7.78 4.88 1.55
C LEU A 26 -9.25 4.82 1.14
N GLU A 27 -9.71 5.80 0.37
CA GLU A 27 -11.07 5.83 -0.19
C GLU A 27 -11.34 4.60 -1.08
N ALA A 28 -10.39 4.23 -1.95
CA ALA A 28 -10.50 3.03 -2.76
C ALA A 28 -10.57 1.74 -1.93
N VAL A 29 -9.78 1.64 -0.85
CA VAL A 29 -9.84 0.51 0.09
C VAL A 29 -11.18 0.49 0.81
N HIS A 30 -11.70 1.62 1.23
CA HIS A 30 -13.01 1.73 1.88
C HIS A 30 -14.14 1.26 0.95
N GLN A 31 -14.18 1.76 -0.30
CA GLN A 31 -15.17 1.34 -1.31
C GLN A 31 -15.08 -0.17 -1.58
N TYR A 32 -13.86 -0.70 -1.73
CA TYR A 32 -13.66 -2.13 -1.91
C TYR A 32 -14.17 -2.94 -0.71
N HIS A 33 -13.85 -2.49 0.50
CA HIS A 33 -14.20 -3.20 1.74
C HIS A 33 -15.72 -3.33 1.92
N HIS A 34 -16.48 -2.29 1.62
CA HIS A 34 -17.94 -2.26 1.78
C HIS A 34 -18.70 -2.77 0.53
N GLY A 35 -18.04 -2.83 -0.61
CA GLY A 35 -18.62 -3.30 -1.87
C GLY A 35 -18.13 -4.69 -2.29
N ALA A 36 -17.12 -4.72 -3.16
CA ALA A 36 -16.65 -5.93 -3.81
C ALA A 36 -16.20 -7.03 -2.84
N ARG A 37 -15.60 -6.66 -1.70
CA ARG A 37 -15.16 -7.63 -0.70
C ARG A 37 -16.33 -8.41 -0.11
N VAL A 38 -17.43 -7.74 0.19
CA VAL A 38 -18.65 -8.39 0.71
C VAL A 38 -19.17 -9.41 -0.30
N HIS A 39 -19.26 -9.01 -1.58
CA HIS A 39 -19.67 -9.90 -2.66
C HIS A 39 -18.75 -11.13 -2.80
N PHE A 40 -17.42 -10.97 -2.68
CA PHE A 40 -16.49 -12.09 -2.73
C PHE A 40 -16.64 -13.02 -1.52
N LEU A 41 -16.93 -12.49 -0.33
CA LEU A 41 -17.19 -13.32 0.85
C LEU A 41 -18.42 -14.20 0.67
N GLN A 42 -19.48 -13.69 0.05
CA GLN A 42 -20.71 -14.46 -0.22
C GLN A 42 -20.49 -15.65 -1.18
N LYS A 43 -19.51 -15.54 -2.09
CA LYS A 43 -19.15 -16.63 -3.02
C LYS A 43 -18.33 -17.75 -2.39
N ARG A 44 -17.95 -17.60 -1.15
CA ARG A 44 -17.09 -18.55 -0.48
C ARG A 44 -17.83 -19.83 -0.11
N LYS A 45 -17.29 -20.98 -0.52
CA LYS A 45 -17.86 -22.29 -0.23
C LYS A 45 -17.55 -22.82 1.18
N GLN A 46 -16.55 -22.26 1.85
CA GLN A 46 -16.11 -22.71 3.17
C GLN A 46 -16.45 -21.70 4.27
N SER A 47 -16.92 -22.21 5.39
CA SER A 47 -17.40 -21.46 6.56
C SER A 47 -16.32 -20.69 7.33
N ASN A 48 -15.02 -20.94 7.09
CA ASN A 48 -13.96 -20.33 7.88
C ASN A 48 -13.79 -18.85 7.60
N ALA A 49 -13.98 -17.98 8.57
CA ALA A 49 -13.77 -16.55 8.45
C ALA A 49 -12.35 -16.24 7.93
N THR A 50 -12.21 -15.23 7.09
CA THR A 50 -10.90 -14.75 6.64
C THR A 50 -10.69 -13.31 7.07
N ASN A 51 -9.58 -13.05 7.75
CA ASN A 51 -9.13 -11.70 8.12
C ASN A 51 -8.35 -11.01 6.98
N ALA A 52 -8.21 -11.66 5.81
CA ALA A 52 -7.52 -11.05 4.69
C ALA A 52 -8.30 -9.84 4.18
N LEU A 53 -7.59 -8.71 4.02
CA LEU A 53 -8.17 -7.50 3.44
C LEU A 53 -8.54 -7.75 1.97
N PHE A 54 -7.60 -8.20 1.16
CA PHE A 54 -7.81 -8.44 -0.27
C PHE A 54 -8.13 -9.91 -0.54
N LEU A 55 -9.22 -10.12 -1.27
CA LEU A 55 -9.74 -11.43 -1.63
C LEU A 55 -9.65 -11.69 -3.12
N SER A 56 -9.54 -12.95 -3.48
CA SER A 56 -9.77 -13.45 -4.83
C SER A 56 -11.26 -13.45 -5.15
N GLN A 57 -11.62 -13.66 -6.41
CA GLN A 57 -13.01 -13.82 -6.83
C GLN A 57 -13.71 -15.03 -6.19
N ARG A 58 -12.94 -15.96 -5.60
CA ARG A 58 -13.45 -17.15 -4.88
C ARG A 58 -13.64 -16.88 -3.38
N GLY A 59 -13.44 -15.66 -2.91
CA GLY A 59 -13.55 -15.28 -1.49
C GLY A 59 -12.39 -15.76 -0.62
N THR A 60 -11.29 -16.24 -1.19
CA THR A 60 -10.08 -16.62 -0.48
C THR A 60 -9.07 -15.47 -0.50
N ARG A 61 -8.07 -15.52 0.38
CA ARG A 61 -6.98 -14.54 0.39
C ARG A 61 -6.36 -14.39 -1.01
N LEU A 62 -6.19 -13.15 -1.47
CA LEU A 62 -5.53 -12.87 -2.74
C LEU A 62 -4.08 -13.37 -2.70
N SER A 63 -3.70 -14.21 -3.68
CA SER A 63 -2.34 -14.71 -3.81
C SER A 63 -1.41 -13.66 -4.43
N ARG A 64 -0.09 -13.90 -4.34
CA ARG A 64 0.91 -13.06 -5.03
C ARG A 64 0.68 -13.09 -6.54
N GLN A 65 0.39 -14.26 -7.12
CA GLN A 65 0.09 -14.39 -8.54
C GLN A 65 -1.16 -13.61 -8.91
N GLY A 66 -2.23 -13.70 -8.10
CA GLY A 66 -3.45 -12.93 -8.33
C GLY A 66 -3.23 -11.42 -8.31
N LEU A 67 -2.37 -10.93 -7.41
CA LEU A 67 -1.97 -9.51 -7.41
C LEU A 67 -1.21 -9.14 -8.69
N TYR A 68 -0.31 -10.01 -9.12
CA TYR A 68 0.45 -9.85 -10.36
C TYR A 68 -0.47 -9.73 -11.57
N ASP A 69 -1.44 -10.62 -11.68
CA ASP A 69 -2.41 -10.64 -12.78
C ASP A 69 -3.26 -9.37 -12.81
N ILE A 70 -3.67 -8.87 -11.63
CA ILE A 70 -4.42 -7.61 -11.51
C ILE A 70 -3.57 -6.44 -12.03
N VAL A 71 -2.33 -6.33 -11.58
CA VAL A 71 -1.41 -5.26 -11.99
C VAL A 71 -1.14 -5.35 -13.49
N HIS A 72 -0.87 -6.54 -14.02
CA HIS A 72 -0.61 -6.75 -15.44
C HIS A 72 -1.82 -6.37 -16.30
N LYS A 73 -3.02 -6.82 -15.93
CA LYS A 73 -4.25 -6.44 -16.63
C LYS A 73 -4.50 -4.93 -16.60
N ALA A 74 -4.24 -4.27 -15.49
CA ALA A 74 -4.38 -2.83 -15.38
C ALA A 74 -3.37 -2.09 -16.27
N ALA A 75 -2.11 -2.54 -16.30
CA ALA A 75 -1.07 -1.99 -17.17
C ALA A 75 -1.43 -2.13 -18.65
N LYS A 76 -1.91 -3.31 -19.06
CA LYS A 76 -2.35 -3.57 -20.43
C LYS A 76 -3.47 -2.63 -20.88
N ARG A 77 -4.45 -2.37 -20.01
CA ARG A 77 -5.57 -1.45 -20.32
C ARG A 77 -5.14 -0.02 -20.64
N VAL A 78 -3.98 0.42 -20.14
CA VAL A 78 -3.44 1.76 -20.37
C VAL A 78 -2.24 1.77 -21.32
N GLY A 79 -2.04 0.67 -22.08
CA GLY A 79 -0.96 0.56 -23.08
C GLY A 79 0.44 0.38 -22.48
N LEU A 80 0.55 0.06 -21.20
CA LEU A 80 1.83 -0.19 -20.54
C LEU A 80 2.13 -1.70 -20.50
N GLU A 81 2.21 -2.33 -21.67
CA GLU A 81 2.34 -3.80 -21.75
C GLU A 81 3.70 -4.33 -21.28
N LYS A 82 4.77 -3.51 -21.36
CA LYS A 82 6.12 -3.94 -21.04
C LYS A 82 6.45 -3.70 -19.57
N LYS A 83 6.61 -4.79 -18.81
CA LYS A 83 7.33 -4.84 -17.52
C LYS A 83 6.73 -4.07 -16.34
N VAL A 84 5.40 -4.02 -16.19
CA VAL A 84 4.81 -3.44 -14.97
C VAL A 84 4.46 -4.54 -13.98
N TRP A 85 5.24 -4.67 -12.93
CA TRP A 85 5.02 -5.56 -11.79
C TRP A 85 5.12 -4.81 -10.46
N PRO A 86 4.71 -5.40 -9.36
CA PRO A 86 4.69 -4.71 -8.06
C PRO A 86 6.03 -4.06 -7.65
N HIS A 87 7.16 -4.62 -8.05
CA HIS A 87 8.47 -4.03 -7.76
C HIS A 87 8.72 -2.69 -8.46
N VAL A 88 8.13 -2.47 -9.64
CA VAL A 88 8.24 -1.19 -10.36
C VAL A 88 7.58 -0.07 -9.55
N PHE A 89 6.42 -0.33 -8.94
CA PHE A 89 5.77 0.65 -8.07
C PHE A 89 6.62 0.96 -6.84
N ARG A 90 7.25 -0.06 -6.26
CA ARG A 90 8.15 0.13 -5.12
C ARG A 90 9.36 0.99 -5.50
N HIS A 91 9.97 0.72 -6.65
CA HIS A 91 11.09 1.52 -7.16
C HIS A 91 10.67 2.95 -7.47
N SER A 92 9.56 3.14 -8.19
CA SER A 92 9.00 4.46 -8.48
C SER A 92 8.70 5.24 -7.20
N PHE A 93 8.14 4.60 -6.18
CA PHE A 93 7.88 5.21 -4.89
C PHE A 93 9.17 5.72 -4.24
N ALA A 94 10.22 4.88 -4.17
CA ALA A 94 11.51 5.27 -3.63
C ALA A 94 12.11 6.45 -4.38
N THR A 95 12.14 6.38 -5.70
CA THR A 95 12.68 7.43 -6.57
C THR A 95 11.94 8.75 -6.37
N HIS A 96 10.62 8.73 -6.34
CA HIS A 96 9.82 9.95 -6.11
C HIS A 96 10.09 10.57 -4.75
N LEU A 97 10.19 9.78 -3.69
CA LEU A 97 10.51 10.30 -2.37
C LEU A 97 11.88 10.98 -2.34
N LEU A 98 12.90 10.34 -2.91
CA LEU A 98 14.26 10.88 -2.96
C LEU A 98 14.34 12.16 -3.79
N GLN A 99 13.69 12.20 -4.94
CA GLN A 99 13.65 13.39 -5.81
C GLN A 99 12.97 14.60 -5.14
N HIS A 100 12.10 14.35 -4.16
CA HIS A 100 11.42 15.41 -3.39
C HIS A 100 12.07 15.66 -2.03
N GLY A 101 13.34 15.27 -1.86
CA GLY A 101 14.15 15.62 -0.70
C GLY A 101 13.91 14.73 0.53
N ALA A 102 13.34 13.52 0.34
CA ALA A 102 13.30 12.56 1.42
C ALA A 102 14.70 12.04 1.74
N ASP A 103 15.00 11.91 3.04
CA ASP A 103 16.20 11.25 3.49
C ASP A 103 16.21 9.77 3.08
N MET A 104 17.36 9.30 2.59
CA MET A 104 17.56 7.92 2.16
C MET A 104 17.20 6.92 3.27
N ARG A 105 17.49 7.24 4.51
CA ARG A 105 17.21 6.41 5.67
C ARG A 105 15.71 6.20 5.86
N ILE A 106 14.93 7.28 5.74
CA ILE A 106 13.47 7.22 5.81
C ILE A 106 12.90 6.36 4.67
N VAL A 107 13.44 6.51 3.46
CA VAL A 107 13.01 5.69 2.31
C VAL A 107 13.32 4.21 2.54
N GLN A 108 14.50 3.88 3.08
CA GLN A 108 14.88 2.52 3.43
C GLN A 108 13.98 1.93 4.51
N GLU A 109 13.62 2.69 5.52
CA GLU A 109 12.68 2.27 6.58
C GLU A 109 11.29 1.97 6.01
N LEU A 110 10.75 2.87 5.20
CA LEU A 110 9.45 2.68 4.52
C LEU A 110 9.44 1.44 3.63
N LEU A 111 10.53 1.22 2.92
CA LEU A 111 10.69 0.04 2.07
C LEU A 111 11.01 -1.23 2.86
N GLY A 112 11.48 -1.09 4.10
CA GLY A 112 11.77 -2.21 4.96
C GLY A 112 13.05 -2.94 4.59
N HIS A 113 14.09 -2.24 4.22
CA HIS A 113 15.42 -2.79 4.12
C HIS A 113 15.93 -3.20 5.51
N SER A 114 16.22 -4.47 5.70
CA SER A 114 16.49 -5.12 6.99
C SER A 114 17.86 -4.83 7.60
N SER A 115 18.68 -3.98 7.00
CA SER A 115 20.07 -3.77 7.42
C SER A 115 20.25 -2.77 8.57
N LEU A 116 19.19 -2.06 8.96
CA LEU A 116 19.21 -1.23 10.15
C LEU A 116 18.37 -1.91 11.23
N SER A 117 19.07 -2.54 12.17
CA SER A 117 18.50 -3.11 13.37
C SER A 117 17.96 -1.99 14.25
N THR A 118 16.73 -1.61 14.06
CA THR A 118 16.04 -0.80 15.05
C THR A 118 14.58 -1.22 15.11
N THR A 119 14.27 -1.94 16.17
CA THR A 119 12.93 -2.03 16.74
C THR A 119 12.65 -0.65 17.37
N GLN A 120 12.78 0.42 16.61
CA GLN A 120 12.30 1.73 17.03
C GLN A 120 10.79 1.68 16.91
N ARG A 121 10.11 1.69 18.07
CA ARG A 121 8.69 2.02 18.14
C ARG A 121 8.57 3.40 17.51
N TYR A 122 7.85 3.51 16.40
CA TYR A 122 7.52 4.81 15.81
C TYR A 122 6.81 5.64 16.88
N THR A 123 7.41 6.75 17.25
CA THR A 123 6.74 7.73 18.11
C THR A 123 5.67 8.46 17.31
N ALA A 124 4.73 9.10 17.97
CA ALA A 124 3.72 9.92 17.30
C ALA A 124 4.36 11.04 16.45
N VAL A 125 5.52 11.55 16.86
CA VAL A 125 6.31 12.56 16.13
C VAL A 125 6.88 11.98 14.85
N ASP A 126 7.41 10.75 14.88
CA ASP A 126 7.97 10.09 13.70
C ASP A 126 6.88 9.80 12.65
N THR A 127 5.70 9.36 13.07
CA THR A 127 4.58 9.10 12.18
C THR A 127 4.03 10.38 11.55
N THR A 128 3.98 11.47 12.27
CA THR A 128 3.57 12.78 11.75
C THR A 128 4.56 13.30 10.70
N ARG A 129 5.85 13.22 10.98
CA ARG A 129 6.90 13.60 10.04
C ARG A 129 6.87 12.76 8.77
N LEU A 130 6.68 11.45 8.92
CA LEU A 130 6.55 10.50 7.81
C LEU A 130 5.36 10.82 6.91
N LYS A 131 4.22 11.14 7.52
CA LYS A 131 2.98 11.53 6.85
C LYS A 131 3.14 12.85 6.07
N GLN A 132 3.76 13.85 6.68
CA GLN A 132 4.06 15.13 6.03
C GLN A 132 4.99 14.95 4.83
N LEU A 133 6.04 14.16 4.97
CA LEU A 133 6.96 13.84 3.89
C LEU A 133 6.23 13.12 2.75
N TYR A 134 5.43 12.12 3.07
CA TYR A 134 4.63 11.39 2.11
C TYR A 134 3.67 12.30 1.35
N ASP A 135 2.94 13.17 2.05
CA ASP A 135 1.97 14.09 1.46
C ASP A 135 2.65 15.13 0.54
N ARG A 136 3.89 15.52 0.82
CA ARG A 136 4.68 16.42 -0.03
C ARG A 136 5.29 15.73 -1.26
N SER A 137 5.68 14.47 -1.12
CA SER A 137 6.52 13.79 -2.09
C SER A 137 5.77 12.81 -2.98
N HIS A 138 4.60 12.31 -2.56
CA HIS A 138 3.90 11.30 -3.31
C HIS A 138 2.96 11.90 -4.37
N PRO A 139 3.08 11.54 -5.67
CA PRO A 139 2.29 12.17 -6.74
C PRO A 139 0.78 12.09 -6.55
N ARG A 140 0.28 11.02 -5.92
CA ARG A 140 -1.16 10.84 -5.64
C ARG A 140 -1.64 11.52 -4.35
N ALA A 141 -0.75 11.87 -3.43
CA ALA A 141 -1.14 12.65 -2.26
C ALA A 141 -1.46 14.10 -2.63
N GLN A 142 -0.81 14.62 -3.68
CA GLN A 142 -0.99 16.00 -4.16
C GLN A 142 -2.22 16.19 -5.07
N ARG A 143 -2.74 15.14 -5.69
CA ARG A 143 -3.87 15.25 -6.64
C ARG A 143 -5.19 15.67 -6.00
N SER A 144 -5.38 15.51 -4.71
CA SER A 144 -6.61 15.96 -4.02
C SER A 144 -6.76 17.50 -3.98
N LYS A 145 -5.73 18.28 -4.34
CA LYS A 145 -5.76 19.74 -4.37
C LYS A 145 -6.13 20.36 -5.73
N LYS A 146 -6.26 19.56 -6.80
CA LYS A 146 -6.51 20.06 -8.16
C LYS A 146 -7.90 19.77 -8.73
N SER A 147 -8.81 19.29 -7.90
CA SER A 147 -10.21 19.08 -8.30
C SER A 147 -11.10 20.15 -7.67
N LYS A 148 -11.04 21.35 -8.24
CA LYS A 148 -12.06 22.40 -8.16
C LYS A 148 -12.28 22.89 -9.56
#